data_d6b6fd78d5d7ff0b16e1bff7e560f971
#
_entry.id   d6b6fd78d5d7ff0b16e1bff7e560f971
#
_cell.length_a   1.000
_cell.length_b   1.000
_cell.length_c   1.000
_cell.angle_alpha   90.00
_cell.angle_beta   90.00
_cell.angle_gamma   90.00
#
_symmetry.space_group_name_H-M   'P 1'
#
loop_
_entity.id
_entity.type
_entity.pdbx_description
1 polymer ?
#
loop_
_entity_poly.entity_id
_entity_poly.type
_entity_poly.pdbx_seq_one_letter_code
_entity_poly.pdbx_strand_id
1 'polypeptide(L)' 'MQEFKIEGEYIQLIQLLKALNWVEHGAMAQWVVAEGCVKYNGQVDYRKRLKLRPGDVVEFDGMQIKLV' A
#
# COMPACT_ATOMS: atom_id res chain seq x y z
N MET A 1 -10.49 11.05 -4.12
CA MET A 1 -9.44 10.06 -3.76
C MET A 1 -9.27 9.10 -4.91
N GLN A 2 -8.04 8.79 -5.26
CA GLN A 2 -7.78 7.80 -6.29
C GLN A 2 -8.19 6.41 -5.83
N GLU A 3 -8.51 5.56 -6.77
CA GLU A 3 -8.93 4.19 -6.50
C GLU A 3 -8.04 3.22 -7.27
N PHE A 4 -7.80 2.07 -6.66
CA PHE A 4 -7.08 0.96 -7.29
C PHE A 4 -7.96 -0.28 -7.20
N LYS A 5 -8.28 -0.85 -8.36
CA LYS A 5 -9.11 -2.06 -8.41
C LYS A 5 -8.25 -3.29 -8.16
N ILE A 6 -8.59 -4.05 -7.13
CA ILE A 6 -7.93 -5.31 -6.82
C ILE A 6 -8.44 -6.38 -7.78
N GLU A 7 -7.52 -7.15 -8.34
CA GLU A 7 -7.86 -8.37 -9.05
C GLU A 7 -7.76 -9.53 -8.08
N GLY A 8 -8.85 -10.29 -7.93
CA GLY A 8 -8.93 -11.35 -6.94
C GLY A 8 -9.39 -10.84 -5.60
N GLU A 9 -9.00 -11.51 -4.51
CA GLU A 9 -9.52 -11.24 -3.18
C GLU A 9 -8.73 -10.18 -2.42
N TYR A 10 -7.45 -10.03 -2.72
CA TYR A 10 -6.59 -9.08 -2.02
C TYR A 10 -5.34 -8.75 -2.84
N ILE A 11 -4.63 -7.73 -2.40
CA ILE A 11 -3.28 -7.42 -2.89
C ILE A 11 -2.38 -7.19 -1.66
N GLN A 12 -1.14 -7.66 -1.72
CA GLN A 12 -0.19 -7.40 -0.63
C GLN A 12 0.31 -5.96 -0.70
N LEU A 13 0.59 -5.38 0.48
CA LEU A 13 0.99 -3.98 0.58
C LEU A 13 2.18 -3.63 -0.32
N ILE A 14 3.25 -4.43 -0.27
CA ILE A 14 4.43 -4.14 -1.11
C ILE A 14 4.12 -4.25 -2.59
N GLN A 15 3.22 -5.13 -2.99
CA GLN A 15 2.80 -5.25 -4.38
C GLN A 15 2.03 -4.01 -4.83
N LEU A 16 1.16 -3.49 -3.96
CA LEU A 16 0.40 -2.28 -4.26
C LEU A 16 1.34 -1.09 -4.47
N LEU A 17 2.32 -0.91 -3.59
CA LEU A 17 3.26 0.21 -3.70
C LEU A 17 4.01 0.17 -5.03
N LYS A 18 4.40 -1.03 -5.49
CA LYS A 18 5.05 -1.18 -6.79
C LYS A 18 4.08 -0.94 -7.94
N ALA A 19 2.87 -1.47 -7.85
CA ALA A 19 1.86 -1.34 -8.90
C ALA A 19 1.48 0.12 -9.15
N LEU A 20 1.48 0.93 -8.09
CA LEU A 20 1.18 2.35 -8.18
C LEU A 20 2.38 3.20 -8.64
N ASN A 21 3.54 2.58 -8.80
CA ASN A 21 4.80 3.29 -9.07
C ASN A 21 5.14 4.31 -7.97
N TRP A 22 4.67 4.07 -6.75
CA TRP A 22 5.03 4.88 -5.60
C TRP A 22 6.45 4.57 -5.12
N VAL A 23 6.95 3.38 -5.46
CA VAL A 23 8.33 2.97 -5.25
C VAL A 23 8.84 2.30 -6.53
N GLU A 24 10.17 2.30 -6.71
CA GLU A 24 10.77 1.81 -7.95
C GLU A 24 10.92 0.29 -7.99
N HIS A 25 11.11 -0.34 -6.84
CA HIS A 25 11.36 -1.77 -6.78
C HIS A 25 11.01 -2.33 -5.40
N GLY A 26 11.04 -3.67 -5.29
CA GLY A 26 10.60 -4.36 -4.07
C GLY A 26 11.41 -4.03 -2.83
N ALA A 27 12.73 -3.85 -2.96
CA ALA A 27 13.56 -3.51 -1.80
C ALA A 27 13.17 -2.15 -1.23
N MET A 28 12.86 -1.17 -2.09
CA MET A 28 12.40 0.13 -1.65
C MET A 28 11.03 0.03 -1.00
N ALA A 29 10.13 -0.79 -1.54
CA ALA A 29 8.82 -1.03 -0.93
C ALA A 29 8.97 -1.57 0.50
N GLN A 30 9.84 -2.55 0.67
CA GLN A 30 10.09 -3.11 2.00
C GLN A 30 10.67 -2.07 2.95
N TRP A 31 11.59 -1.25 2.46
CA TRP A 31 12.24 -0.23 3.27
C TRP A 31 11.24 0.82 3.77
N VAL A 32 10.39 1.35 2.89
CA VAL A 32 9.45 2.41 3.30
C VAL A 32 8.40 1.87 4.28
N VAL A 33 8.00 0.62 4.14
CA VAL A 33 7.08 0.00 5.12
C VAL A 33 7.78 -0.18 6.46
N ALA A 34 9.00 -0.68 6.46
CA ALA A 34 9.78 -0.90 7.69
C ALA A 34 10.08 0.41 8.43
N GLU A 35 10.23 1.52 7.69
CA GLU A 35 10.51 2.83 8.28
C GLU A 35 9.25 3.54 8.79
N GLY A 36 8.08 2.93 8.65
CA GLY A 36 6.85 3.54 9.13
C GLY A 36 6.31 4.65 8.23
N CYS A 37 6.67 4.62 6.94
CA CYS A 37 6.24 5.64 5.99
C CYS A 37 4.84 5.40 5.44
N VAL A 38 4.25 4.24 5.69
CA VAL A 38 2.98 3.83 5.10
C VAL A 38 1.90 3.76 6.17
N LYS A 39 0.75 4.34 5.88
CA LYS A 39 -0.42 4.24 6.74
C LYS A 39 -1.47 3.35 6.12
N TYR A 40 -2.08 2.51 6.94
CA TYR A 40 -3.18 1.63 6.58
C TYR A 40 -4.40 2.05 7.38
N ASN A 41 -5.43 2.49 6.67
CA ASN A 41 -6.67 2.98 7.30
C ASN A 41 -6.40 4.02 8.40
N GLY A 42 -5.47 4.93 8.11
CA GLY A 42 -5.15 6.05 8.99
C GLY A 42 -4.07 5.81 10.03
N GLN A 43 -3.54 4.60 10.13
CA GLN A 43 -2.50 4.26 11.11
C GLN A 43 -1.27 3.68 10.44
N VAL A 44 -0.09 4.02 10.97
CA VAL A 44 1.16 3.43 10.48
C VAL A 44 1.12 1.92 10.64
N ASP A 45 1.49 1.20 9.60
CA ASP A 45 1.54 -0.26 9.61
C ASP A 45 2.89 -0.72 9.07
N TYR A 46 3.50 -1.68 9.77
CA TYR A 46 4.85 -2.17 9.44
C TYR A 46 4.83 -3.51 8.74
N ARG A 47 3.65 -4.05 8.44
CA ARG A 47 3.52 -5.38 7.85
C ARG A 47 3.72 -5.33 6.34
N LYS A 48 4.84 -5.81 5.87
CA LYS A 48 5.21 -5.75 4.45
C LYS A 48 4.24 -6.52 3.55
N ARG A 49 3.72 -7.63 4.06
CA ARG A 49 2.82 -8.51 3.31
C ARG A 49 1.37 -8.41 3.78
N LEU A 50 1.02 -7.26 4.33
CA LEU A 50 -0.36 -7.00 4.73
C LEU A 50 -1.29 -7.21 3.53
N LYS A 51 -2.33 -8.00 3.73
CA LYS A 51 -3.34 -8.24 2.70
C LYS A 51 -4.35 -7.12 2.70
N LEU A 52 -4.40 -6.38 1.61
CA LEU A 52 -5.31 -5.25 1.43
C LEU A 52 -6.53 -5.73 0.65
N ARG A 53 -7.71 -5.29 1.06
CA ARG A 53 -8.99 -5.71 0.48
C ARG A 53 -9.78 -4.50 0.04
N PRO A 54 -10.82 -4.68 -0.78
CA PRO A 54 -11.68 -3.56 -1.16
C PRO A 54 -12.22 -2.84 0.08
N GLY A 55 -12.17 -1.51 0.04
CA GLY A 55 -12.56 -0.65 1.15
C GLY A 55 -11.40 -0.13 1.98
N ASP A 56 -10.24 -0.77 1.89
CA ASP A 56 -9.06 -0.28 2.61
C ASP A 56 -8.48 0.97 1.95
N VAL A 57 -7.85 1.82 2.77
CA VAL A 57 -7.19 3.04 2.30
C VAL A 57 -5.72 2.99 2.71
N VAL A 58 -4.83 3.24 1.76
CA VAL A 58 -3.39 3.28 1.99
C VAL A 58 -2.86 4.67 1.67
N GLU A 59 -2.00 5.17 2.54
CA GLU A 59 -1.39 6.48 2.37
C GLU A 59 0.13 6.35 2.43
N PHE A 60 0.80 7.04 1.52
CA PHE A 60 2.25 7.11 1.48
C PHE A 60 2.65 8.45 0.85
N ASP A 61 3.54 9.18 1.53
CA ASP A 61 4.13 10.43 1.03
C ASP A 61 3.06 11.45 0.58
N GLY A 62 2.01 11.59 1.38
CA GLY A 62 0.92 12.52 1.09
C GLY A 62 -0.07 12.04 0.03
N MET A 63 0.16 10.87 -0.53
CA MET A 63 -0.72 10.28 -1.54
C MET A 63 -1.63 9.25 -0.88
N GLN A 64 -2.88 9.21 -1.29
CA GLN A 64 -3.85 8.25 -0.78
C GLN A 64 -4.47 7.46 -1.93
N ILE A 65 -4.73 6.18 -1.67
CA ILE A 65 -5.40 5.29 -2.62
C ILE A 65 -6.44 4.47 -1.87
N LYS A 66 -7.62 4.34 -2.45
CA LYS A 66 -8.65 3.46 -1.92
C LYS A 66 -8.70 2.19 -2.76
N LEU A 67 -8.69 1.04 -2.11
CA LEU A 67 -8.82 -0.26 -2.77
C LEU A 67 -10.30 -0.52 -3.05
N VAL A 68 -10.59 -0.96 -4.26
CA VAL A 68 -11.96 -1.28 -4.68
C VAL A 68 -12.03 -2.61 -5.41
#